data_fb79b59562a1ca66d430febe102fe434
#
_entry.id   fb79b59562a1ca66d430febe102fe434
#
_cell.length_a   1.000
_cell.length_b   1.000
_cell.length_c   1.000
_cell.angle_alpha   90.00
_cell.angle_beta   90.00
_cell.angle_gamma   90.00
#
_symmetry.space_group_name_H-M   'P 1'
#
loop_
_entity.id
_entity.type
_entity.pdbx_description
1 polymer ?
#
loop_
_entity_poly.entity_id
_entity_poly.type
_entity_poly.pdbx_seq_one_letter_code
_entity_poly.pdbx_strand_id
1 'polypeptide(L)'
;MVKPFFITALLLLIGLPVLSNDQIIRGKTVIADQSMIVTRHYLASEIGNQILLDGGNAIDASVAVSFALSVVLPQASPIGGGGFMIIHDKNTNTDYALDYREMAPNKATEDMFVVDGKVDRNLALESYLSSGVPGTVYGLYIAHQRFGILPWKKLIEPAIILARDGFPITDTLAKSLETYKEKLAKTTDGRKIFFKDGSILKSGELLVQSDLANTLKLIAQKGPAGFYKGLTAQKIQLDMRKNGGLISSADLRNYKAKFRTPIRFNYKDLSIVTMPLPSSGGLILALMLNMIEQLELDQTNPHSTENIQKISEIMQIAYSLRSVYMADSDFYDVPEEEFLSKDKAKDLLENINLTRMSIAEESDPVKFKFKENTTHYSIADSFGNIVSTTTTLNTAFGSGVVIKDTGLLMNNEMDDFSASPNQPNYFGLLGTYANRIEPQKRPLSSMTPTIVFKNDQPYLVTGAQGGSRIITAVLQVILNYYEFGLSPEESVYKSRYHHQWLPEHLMYESFDEEVIRNLEARGFILYQRPATYDFSNGITSSIMFEDEKLIGVSDFRSDDFLSIGINKNE
;
A
#
# COMPACT_ATOMS: atom_id res chain seq x y z
N MET A 1 -24.85 11.95 1.12
CA MET A 1 -25.81 10.82 1.05
C MET A 1 -25.97 10.44 -0.41
N VAL A 2 -25.20 9.49 -0.89
CA VAL A 2 -25.35 8.90 -2.24
C VAL A 2 -26.61 8.05 -2.20
N LYS A 3 -27.59 8.36 -3.07
CA LYS A 3 -28.86 7.64 -3.10
C LYS A 3 -28.64 6.15 -3.42
N PRO A 4 -29.24 5.22 -2.68
CA PRO A 4 -29.07 3.77 -2.89
C PRO A 4 -29.53 3.28 -4.27
N PHE A 5 -30.22 4.09 -5.05
CA PHE A 5 -30.79 3.76 -6.35
C PHE A 5 -29.76 3.50 -7.47
N PHE A 6 -28.56 4.11 -7.40
CA PHE A 6 -27.54 3.93 -8.43
C PHE A 6 -26.72 2.64 -8.28
N ILE A 7 -26.55 2.17 -7.05
CA ILE A 7 -25.83 0.92 -6.76
C ILE A 7 -26.62 -0.28 -7.25
N THR A 8 -27.96 -0.27 -7.05
CA THR A 8 -28.84 -1.34 -7.52
C THR A 8 -28.90 -1.42 -9.04
N ALA A 9 -28.84 -0.29 -9.75
CA ALA A 9 -28.84 -0.26 -11.21
C ALA A 9 -27.54 -0.79 -11.83
N LEU A 10 -26.39 -0.56 -11.19
CA LEU A 10 -25.10 -1.07 -11.67
C LEU A 10 -24.97 -2.58 -11.42
N LEU A 11 -25.50 -3.08 -10.30
CA LEU A 11 -25.55 -4.53 -9.98
C LEU A 11 -26.50 -5.30 -10.92
N LEU A 12 -27.60 -4.69 -11.34
CA LEU A 12 -28.53 -5.27 -12.33
C LEU A 12 -27.91 -5.39 -13.74
N LEU A 13 -27.00 -4.50 -14.12
CA LEU A 13 -26.24 -4.59 -15.37
C LEU A 13 -25.23 -5.74 -15.40
N ILE A 14 -24.82 -6.26 -14.23
CA ILE A 14 -23.88 -7.37 -14.09
C ILE A 14 -24.59 -8.74 -14.09
N GLY A 15 -25.94 -8.76 -14.06
CA GLY A 15 -26.74 -9.99 -14.10
C GLY A 15 -26.61 -10.85 -12.84
N LEU A 16 -26.37 -10.25 -11.67
CA LEU A 16 -26.17 -10.96 -10.41
C LEU A 16 -27.51 -11.20 -9.69
N PRO A 17 -27.73 -12.38 -9.06
CA PRO A 17 -28.90 -12.62 -8.23
C PRO A 17 -28.87 -11.68 -7.01
N VAL A 18 -29.94 -10.97 -6.79
CA VAL A 18 -30.17 -10.16 -5.58
C VAL A 18 -30.49 -11.12 -4.44
N LEU A 19 -29.48 -11.44 -3.61
CA LEU A 19 -29.75 -12.10 -2.32
C LEU A 19 -30.44 -11.14 -1.35
N SER A 20 -31.20 -11.68 -0.39
CA SER A 20 -31.91 -10.88 0.62
C SER A 20 -30.91 -9.90 1.32
N ASN A 21 -31.27 -8.63 1.39
CA ASN A 21 -30.44 -7.54 1.83
C ASN A 21 -29.97 -7.62 3.30
N ASP A 22 -30.53 -8.53 4.10
CA ASP A 22 -30.41 -8.56 5.55
C ASP A 22 -29.09 -9.18 6.06
N GLN A 23 -28.33 -9.86 5.18
CA GLN A 23 -27.09 -10.55 5.55
C GLN A 23 -25.83 -9.74 5.24
N ILE A 24 -25.91 -8.74 4.36
CA ILE A 24 -24.77 -7.94 3.92
C ILE A 24 -24.80 -6.60 4.63
N ILE A 25 -23.81 -6.37 5.50
CA ILE A 25 -23.67 -5.11 6.24
C ILE A 25 -22.59 -4.25 5.59
N ARG A 26 -22.88 -2.97 5.42
CA ARG A 26 -22.00 -1.98 4.78
C ARG A 26 -21.82 -0.75 5.65
N GLY A 27 -20.60 -0.25 5.75
CA GLY A 27 -20.33 0.97 6.51
C GLY A 27 -18.85 1.29 6.62
N LYS A 28 -18.53 2.31 7.38
CA LYS A 28 -17.13 2.61 7.75
C LYS A 28 -16.64 1.62 8.80
N THR A 29 -17.43 1.37 9.84
CA THR A 29 -17.23 0.31 10.82
C THR A 29 -18.36 -0.70 10.68
N VAL A 30 -18.02 -1.97 10.49
CA VAL A 30 -18.96 -3.06 10.23
C VAL A 30 -18.60 -4.26 11.10
N ILE A 31 -19.60 -4.87 11.71
CA ILE A 31 -19.46 -6.10 12.49
C ILE A 31 -20.18 -7.23 11.74
N ALA A 32 -19.49 -8.35 11.52
CA ALA A 32 -20.04 -9.54 10.87
C ALA A 32 -19.45 -10.81 11.49
N ASP A 33 -19.98 -11.98 11.15
CA ASP A 33 -19.53 -13.25 11.73
C ASP A 33 -19.07 -14.31 10.72
N GLN A 34 -19.17 -14.01 9.42
CA GLN A 34 -18.78 -14.97 8.39
C GLN A 34 -17.59 -14.51 7.56
N SER A 35 -17.64 -13.30 7.03
CA SER A 35 -16.54 -12.74 6.24
C SER A 35 -16.51 -11.22 6.31
N MET A 36 -15.34 -10.66 6.02
CA MET A 36 -15.13 -9.21 6.03
C MET A 36 -14.18 -8.79 4.92
N ILE A 37 -14.52 -7.68 4.27
CA ILE A 37 -13.70 -7.00 3.27
C ILE A 37 -13.60 -5.52 3.63
N VAL A 38 -12.38 -5.01 3.68
CA VAL A 38 -12.10 -3.59 3.86
C VAL A 38 -11.18 -3.12 2.74
N THR A 39 -11.69 -2.27 1.86
CA THR A 39 -10.90 -1.72 0.75
C THR A 39 -11.02 -0.21 0.63
N ARG A 40 -10.15 0.38 -0.17
CA ARG A 40 -10.11 1.83 -0.42
C ARG A 40 -11.19 2.33 -1.40
N HIS A 41 -11.99 1.46 -2.00
CA HIS A 41 -13.01 1.90 -2.94
C HIS A 41 -14.24 1.00 -2.87
N TYR A 42 -15.42 1.61 -2.69
CA TYR A 42 -16.67 0.89 -2.49
C TYR A 42 -16.98 -0.13 -3.60
N LEU A 43 -16.71 0.19 -4.88
CA LEU A 43 -16.91 -0.76 -5.98
C LEU A 43 -16.02 -1.99 -5.87
N ALA A 44 -14.79 -1.83 -5.38
CA ALA A 44 -13.89 -2.95 -5.18
C ALA A 44 -14.36 -3.83 -4.00
N SER A 45 -14.85 -3.22 -2.90
CA SER A 45 -15.44 -3.96 -1.78
C SER A 45 -16.67 -4.75 -2.21
N GLU A 46 -17.57 -4.17 -3.02
CA GLU A 46 -18.76 -4.87 -3.55
C GLU A 46 -18.37 -6.05 -4.45
N ILE A 47 -17.38 -5.88 -5.32
CA ILE A 47 -16.89 -6.95 -6.20
C ILE A 47 -16.27 -8.07 -5.35
N GLY A 48 -15.41 -7.76 -4.39
CA GLY A 48 -14.83 -8.78 -3.51
C GLY A 48 -15.89 -9.52 -2.72
N ASN A 49 -16.89 -8.80 -2.18
CA ASN A 49 -18.02 -9.39 -1.47
C ASN A 49 -18.82 -10.35 -2.37
N GLN A 50 -19.08 -9.98 -3.63
CA GLN A 50 -19.76 -10.85 -4.57
C GLN A 50 -18.95 -12.13 -4.86
N ILE A 51 -17.63 -12.03 -4.96
CA ILE A 51 -16.76 -13.21 -5.14
C ILE A 51 -16.87 -14.17 -3.94
N LEU A 52 -16.91 -13.64 -2.71
CA LEU A 52 -17.12 -14.49 -1.51
C LEU A 52 -18.50 -15.15 -1.53
N LEU A 53 -19.55 -14.41 -1.87
CA LEU A 53 -20.92 -14.94 -2.02
C LEU A 53 -21.03 -16.00 -3.13
N ASP A 54 -20.26 -15.88 -4.19
CA ASP A 54 -20.18 -16.84 -5.28
C ASP A 54 -19.40 -18.13 -4.91
N GLY A 55 -18.97 -18.25 -3.66
CA GLY A 55 -18.23 -19.38 -3.12
C GLY A 55 -16.70 -19.29 -3.30
N GLY A 56 -16.18 -18.11 -3.64
CA GLY A 56 -14.74 -17.86 -3.65
C GLY A 56 -14.18 -17.72 -2.24
N ASN A 57 -12.86 -17.87 -2.13
CA ASN A 57 -12.13 -17.64 -0.88
C ASN A 57 -11.50 -16.23 -0.82
N ALA A 58 -10.81 -15.91 0.28
CA ALA A 58 -10.15 -14.61 0.47
C ALA A 58 -9.14 -14.28 -0.63
N ILE A 59 -8.49 -15.28 -1.19
CA ILE A 59 -7.51 -15.12 -2.28
C ILE A 59 -8.22 -14.80 -3.60
N ASP A 60 -9.31 -15.48 -3.93
CA ASP A 60 -10.14 -15.16 -5.09
C ASP A 60 -10.68 -13.73 -4.99
N ALA A 61 -11.24 -13.36 -3.82
CA ALA A 61 -11.72 -12.01 -3.56
C ALA A 61 -10.58 -10.97 -3.68
N SER A 62 -9.38 -11.27 -3.16
CA SER A 62 -8.19 -10.42 -3.27
C SER A 62 -7.80 -10.16 -4.72
N VAL A 63 -7.81 -11.19 -5.57
CA VAL A 63 -7.53 -11.06 -7.01
C VAL A 63 -8.55 -10.15 -7.69
N ALA A 64 -9.84 -10.37 -7.45
CA ALA A 64 -10.90 -9.56 -8.04
C ALA A 64 -10.87 -8.10 -7.56
N VAL A 65 -10.64 -7.89 -6.26
CA VAL A 65 -10.43 -6.56 -5.65
C VAL A 65 -9.26 -5.84 -6.29
N SER A 66 -8.10 -6.49 -6.45
CA SER A 66 -6.93 -5.89 -7.09
C SER A 66 -7.22 -5.44 -8.54
N PHE A 67 -7.85 -6.29 -9.35
CA PHE A 67 -8.22 -5.90 -10.72
C PHE A 67 -9.29 -4.80 -10.74
N ALA A 68 -10.25 -4.82 -9.84
CA ALA A 68 -11.25 -3.76 -9.72
C ALA A 68 -10.59 -2.42 -9.32
N LEU A 69 -9.73 -2.44 -8.30
CA LEU A 69 -8.96 -1.26 -7.88
C LEU A 69 -8.08 -0.72 -9.01
N SER A 70 -7.55 -1.58 -9.89
CA SER A 70 -6.75 -1.11 -11.03
C SER A 70 -7.54 -0.28 -12.03
N VAL A 71 -8.87 -0.37 -11.99
CA VAL A 71 -9.78 0.41 -12.84
C VAL A 71 -10.31 1.63 -12.09
N VAL A 72 -10.83 1.43 -10.86
CA VAL A 72 -11.55 2.49 -10.13
C VAL A 72 -10.65 3.38 -9.29
N LEU A 73 -9.40 3.00 -9.09
CA LEU A 73 -8.41 3.72 -8.32
C LEU A 73 -7.12 3.97 -9.15
N PRO A 74 -7.23 4.64 -10.32
CA PRO A 74 -6.11 4.77 -11.26
C PRO A 74 -4.92 5.56 -10.68
N GLN A 75 -5.13 6.37 -9.64
CA GLN A 75 -4.07 7.10 -8.98
C GLN A 75 -3.19 6.24 -8.07
N ALA A 76 -3.60 5.01 -7.70
CA ALA A 76 -2.91 4.24 -6.66
C ALA A 76 -2.65 2.76 -6.98
N SER A 77 -3.49 2.10 -7.80
CA SER A 77 -3.47 0.64 -7.92
C SER A 77 -3.52 0.06 -9.35
N PRO A 78 -3.09 0.73 -10.40
CA PRO A 78 -3.08 0.14 -11.75
C PRO A 78 -2.19 -1.10 -11.87
N ILE A 79 -2.53 -1.98 -12.82
CA ILE A 79 -1.75 -3.19 -13.12
C ILE A 79 -0.35 -2.91 -13.70
N GLY A 80 -0.02 -1.65 -13.96
CA GLY A 80 1.32 -1.19 -14.31
C GLY A 80 2.25 -0.98 -13.12
N GLY A 81 1.86 -1.41 -11.94
CA GLY A 81 2.59 -1.36 -10.67
C GLY A 81 2.94 -2.72 -10.08
N GLY A 82 3.12 -2.74 -8.77
CA GLY A 82 3.44 -3.94 -8.00
C GLY A 82 2.96 -3.87 -6.56
N GLY A 83 3.44 -4.79 -5.72
CA GLY A 83 3.02 -4.83 -4.33
C GLY A 83 3.47 -6.07 -3.58
N PHE A 84 2.84 -6.24 -2.40
CA PHE A 84 3.08 -7.36 -1.48
C PHE A 84 1.77 -7.87 -0.89
N MET A 85 1.75 -9.16 -0.57
CA MET A 85 0.60 -9.81 0.02
C MET A 85 1.05 -10.79 1.09
N ILE A 86 0.44 -10.72 2.28
CA ILE A 86 0.52 -11.76 3.30
C ILE A 86 -0.76 -12.57 3.24
N ILE A 87 -0.61 -13.89 3.22
CA ILE A 87 -1.70 -14.85 3.15
C ILE A 87 -1.59 -15.80 4.34
N HIS A 88 -2.66 -15.91 5.12
CA HIS A 88 -2.85 -17.02 6.06
C HIS A 88 -3.76 -18.05 5.39
N ASP A 89 -3.22 -19.23 5.13
CA ASP A 89 -4.00 -20.38 4.63
C ASP A 89 -4.45 -21.23 5.84
N LYS A 90 -5.72 -21.16 6.15
CA LYS A 90 -6.30 -21.89 7.28
C LYS A 90 -6.22 -23.40 7.12
N ASN A 91 -6.29 -23.93 5.89
CA ASN A 91 -6.25 -25.36 5.65
C ASN A 91 -4.93 -26.00 6.07
N THR A 92 -3.82 -25.29 5.84
CA THR A 92 -2.47 -25.74 6.22
C THR A 92 -1.96 -25.08 7.49
N ASN A 93 -2.70 -24.12 8.03
CA ASN A 93 -2.30 -23.25 9.14
C ASN A 93 -0.92 -22.63 8.90
N THR A 94 -0.68 -22.14 7.68
CA THR A 94 0.61 -21.64 7.23
C THR A 94 0.47 -20.25 6.65
N ASP A 95 1.47 -19.40 6.93
CA ASP A 95 1.53 -18.04 6.39
C ASP A 95 2.51 -17.96 5.22
N TYR A 96 2.14 -17.15 4.25
CA TYR A 96 2.94 -16.92 3.04
C TYR A 96 3.09 -15.42 2.78
N ALA A 97 4.30 -15.01 2.41
CA ALA A 97 4.58 -13.68 1.90
C ALA A 97 4.78 -13.74 0.38
N LEU A 98 3.98 -12.99 -0.35
CA LEU A 98 4.09 -12.90 -1.80
C LEU A 98 4.66 -11.55 -2.20
N ASP A 99 5.82 -11.59 -2.86
CA ASP A 99 6.53 -10.44 -3.41
C ASP A 99 6.29 -10.33 -4.91
N TYR A 100 5.55 -9.31 -5.32
CA TYR A 100 5.37 -8.90 -6.70
C TYR A 100 5.76 -7.43 -6.91
N ARG A 101 6.75 -6.95 -6.13
CA ARG A 101 7.41 -5.66 -6.30
C ARG A 101 7.97 -5.52 -7.70
N GLU A 102 7.98 -4.33 -8.21
CA GLU A 102 8.59 -3.99 -9.49
C GLU A 102 10.09 -4.33 -9.50
N MET A 103 10.63 -4.52 -10.69
CA MET A 103 12.07 -4.80 -10.86
C MET A 103 12.70 -3.76 -11.78
N ALA A 104 13.92 -3.36 -11.48
CA ALA A 104 14.71 -2.54 -12.39
C ALA A 104 14.91 -3.25 -13.74
N PRO A 105 14.71 -2.57 -14.88
CA PRO A 105 14.99 -3.15 -16.20
C PRO A 105 16.47 -3.56 -16.35
N ASN A 106 16.76 -4.53 -17.23
CA ASN A 106 18.13 -5.01 -17.47
C ASN A 106 19.14 -3.93 -17.91
N LYS A 107 18.65 -2.82 -18.45
CA LYS A 107 19.49 -1.69 -18.89
C LYS A 107 19.58 -0.55 -17.87
N ALA A 108 19.02 -0.71 -16.67
CA ALA A 108 19.13 0.29 -15.63
C ALA A 108 20.58 0.41 -15.16
N THR A 109 21.03 1.65 -14.89
CA THR A 109 22.36 1.96 -14.36
C THR A 109 22.21 2.76 -13.08
N GLU A 110 23.23 2.70 -12.23
CA GLU A 110 23.23 3.38 -10.91
C GLU A 110 23.00 4.90 -11.05
N ASP A 111 23.54 5.49 -12.08
CA ASP A 111 23.54 6.94 -12.34
C ASP A 111 22.44 7.42 -13.30
N MET A 112 21.52 6.56 -13.71
CA MET A 112 20.54 6.86 -14.77
C MET A 112 19.65 8.09 -14.51
N PHE A 113 19.56 8.56 -13.29
CA PHE A 113 18.83 9.76 -12.90
C PHE A 113 19.72 10.93 -12.53
N VAL A 114 21.06 10.79 -12.65
CA VAL A 114 22.01 11.83 -12.28
C VAL A 114 22.34 12.70 -13.49
N VAL A 115 22.06 14.00 -13.39
CA VAL A 115 22.39 15.02 -14.40
C VAL A 115 23.21 16.09 -13.69
N ASP A 116 24.40 16.41 -14.21
CA ASP A 116 25.33 17.38 -13.61
C ASP A 116 25.61 17.14 -12.10
N GLY A 117 25.76 15.87 -11.72
CA GLY A 117 26.06 15.43 -10.36
C GLY A 117 24.89 15.51 -9.36
N LYS A 118 23.68 15.78 -9.84
CA LYS A 118 22.45 15.82 -9.02
C LYS A 118 21.38 14.94 -9.60
N VAL A 119 20.51 14.39 -8.72
CA VAL A 119 19.34 13.63 -9.15
C VAL A 119 18.33 14.56 -9.81
N ASP A 120 18.05 14.31 -11.09
CA ASP A 120 16.94 14.97 -11.79
C ASP A 120 15.60 14.32 -11.37
N ARG A 121 14.82 15.04 -10.57
CA ARG A 121 13.54 14.58 -10.04
C ARG A 121 12.49 14.34 -11.13
N ASN A 122 12.52 15.08 -12.24
CA ASN A 122 11.58 14.86 -13.33
C ASN A 122 11.89 13.54 -14.05
N LEU A 123 13.16 13.22 -14.26
CA LEU A 123 13.56 11.92 -14.79
C LEU A 123 13.16 10.78 -13.87
N ALA A 124 13.39 10.92 -12.56
CA ALA A 124 13.11 9.88 -11.57
C ALA A 124 11.60 9.66 -11.32
N LEU A 125 10.74 10.68 -11.52
CA LEU A 125 9.33 10.63 -11.13
C LEU A 125 8.34 10.66 -12.29
N GLU A 126 8.65 11.36 -13.39
CA GLU A 126 7.66 11.69 -14.41
C GLU A 126 8.12 11.40 -15.85
N SER A 127 8.99 10.43 -16.02
CA SER A 127 9.51 9.98 -17.31
C SER A 127 9.24 8.49 -17.55
N TYR A 128 9.47 8.03 -18.78
CA TYR A 128 9.47 6.61 -19.13
C TYR A 128 10.63 5.83 -18.45
N LEU A 129 11.70 6.53 -18.02
CA LEU A 129 12.83 5.94 -17.28
C LEU A 129 12.46 5.55 -15.85
N SER A 130 11.50 6.26 -15.25
CA SER A 130 11.13 6.07 -13.85
C SER A 130 10.38 4.76 -13.56
N SER A 131 9.99 4.02 -14.62
CA SER A 131 9.16 2.82 -14.48
C SER A 131 10.00 1.57 -14.27
N GLY A 132 9.75 0.85 -13.18
CA GLY A 132 10.15 -0.54 -12.98
C GLY A 132 9.26 -1.51 -13.75
N VAL A 133 9.73 -2.71 -14.00
CA VAL A 133 8.97 -3.79 -14.65
C VAL A 133 7.79 -4.19 -13.75
N PRO A 134 6.53 -4.06 -14.21
CA PRO A 134 5.36 -4.30 -13.37
C PRO A 134 5.23 -5.74 -12.88
N GLY A 135 4.74 -5.88 -11.63
CA GLY A 135 4.60 -7.18 -10.98
C GLY A 135 3.18 -7.67 -10.73
N THR A 136 2.20 -6.76 -10.64
CA THR A 136 0.84 -7.03 -10.17
C THR A 136 0.18 -8.24 -10.84
N VAL A 137 0.18 -8.31 -12.17
CA VAL A 137 -0.50 -9.40 -12.90
C VAL A 137 0.13 -10.76 -12.61
N TYR A 138 1.46 -10.83 -12.49
CA TYR A 138 2.15 -12.08 -12.19
C TYR A 138 1.91 -12.52 -10.74
N GLY A 139 1.97 -11.57 -9.79
CA GLY A 139 1.71 -11.84 -8.37
C GLY A 139 0.31 -12.39 -8.15
N LEU A 140 -0.72 -11.70 -8.64
CA LEU A 140 -2.11 -12.16 -8.53
C LEU A 140 -2.34 -13.53 -9.16
N TYR A 141 -1.68 -13.80 -10.29
CA TYR A 141 -1.80 -15.09 -10.95
C TYR A 141 -1.23 -16.24 -10.12
N ILE A 142 -0.01 -16.10 -9.57
CA ILE A 142 0.58 -17.20 -8.77
C ILE A 142 -0.10 -17.38 -7.43
N ALA A 143 -0.66 -16.31 -6.82
CA ALA A 143 -1.52 -16.43 -5.65
C ALA A 143 -2.78 -17.26 -5.99
N HIS A 144 -3.47 -16.90 -7.07
CA HIS A 144 -4.64 -17.64 -7.54
C HIS A 144 -4.31 -19.10 -7.90
N GLN A 145 -3.23 -19.36 -8.63
CA GLN A 145 -2.86 -20.74 -9.02
C GLN A 145 -2.58 -21.64 -7.81
N ARG A 146 -2.13 -21.09 -6.71
CA ARG A 146 -1.79 -21.86 -5.50
C ARG A 146 -2.99 -22.01 -4.55
N PHE A 147 -3.81 -21.00 -4.41
CA PHE A 147 -4.82 -20.94 -3.36
C PHE A 147 -6.23 -20.63 -3.87
N GLY A 148 -6.40 -20.16 -5.10
CA GLY A 148 -7.70 -19.82 -5.67
C GLY A 148 -8.54 -21.05 -5.96
N ILE A 149 -9.87 -20.92 -5.88
CA ILE A 149 -10.84 -21.99 -6.12
C ILE A 149 -11.81 -21.64 -7.25
N LEU A 150 -12.05 -20.36 -7.52
CA LEU A 150 -12.87 -19.93 -8.65
C LEU A 150 -12.05 -19.77 -9.93
N PRO A 151 -12.67 -19.90 -11.12
CA PRO A 151 -11.97 -19.73 -12.39
C PRO A 151 -11.37 -18.33 -12.52
N TRP A 152 -10.08 -18.24 -12.90
CA TRP A 152 -9.33 -16.98 -13.10
C TRP A 152 -10.11 -15.91 -13.88
N LYS A 153 -10.75 -16.31 -14.99
CA LYS A 153 -11.51 -15.39 -15.83
C LYS A 153 -12.67 -14.74 -15.08
N LYS A 154 -13.35 -15.49 -14.19
CA LYS A 154 -14.46 -14.99 -13.38
C LYS A 154 -14.05 -13.84 -12.46
N LEU A 155 -12.82 -13.89 -11.93
CA LEU A 155 -12.29 -12.88 -11.01
C LEU A 155 -11.95 -11.55 -11.71
N ILE A 156 -11.67 -11.58 -13.02
CA ILE A 156 -11.29 -10.38 -13.78
C ILE A 156 -12.48 -9.75 -14.49
N GLU A 157 -13.52 -10.52 -14.80
CA GLU A 157 -14.68 -10.06 -15.56
C GLU A 157 -15.34 -8.79 -14.99
N PRO A 158 -15.53 -8.62 -13.66
CA PRO A 158 -16.07 -7.38 -13.11
C PRO A 158 -15.23 -6.15 -13.44
N ALA A 159 -13.89 -6.26 -13.37
CA ALA A 159 -12.98 -5.19 -13.73
C ALA A 159 -13.03 -4.85 -15.23
N ILE A 160 -13.18 -5.86 -16.10
CA ILE A 160 -13.39 -5.65 -17.54
C ILE A 160 -14.66 -4.84 -17.81
N ILE A 161 -15.75 -5.17 -17.13
CA ILE A 161 -17.03 -4.47 -17.25
C ILE A 161 -16.89 -3.01 -16.79
N LEU A 162 -16.31 -2.77 -15.60
CA LEU A 162 -16.07 -1.43 -15.08
C LEU A 162 -15.20 -0.58 -16.04
N ALA A 163 -14.15 -1.16 -16.60
CA ALA A 163 -13.28 -0.44 -17.52
C ALA A 163 -13.95 -0.15 -18.87
N ARG A 164 -14.78 -1.08 -19.38
CA ARG A 164 -15.48 -0.95 -20.66
C ARG A 164 -16.66 0.03 -20.59
N ASP A 165 -17.51 -0.12 -19.59
CA ASP A 165 -18.78 0.60 -19.46
C ASP A 165 -18.61 1.90 -18.66
N GLY A 166 -17.53 2.02 -17.91
CA GLY A 166 -17.19 3.17 -17.08
C GLY A 166 -17.86 3.14 -15.70
N PHE A 167 -17.38 4.01 -14.84
CA PHE A 167 -17.92 4.24 -13.50
C PHE A 167 -17.94 5.73 -13.18
N PRO A 168 -18.84 6.22 -12.31
CA PRO A 168 -18.86 7.63 -11.93
C PRO A 168 -17.64 7.99 -11.07
N ILE A 169 -16.95 9.07 -11.46
CA ILE A 169 -15.79 9.62 -10.73
C ILE A 169 -16.25 10.13 -9.37
N THR A 170 -15.56 9.71 -8.31
CA THR A 170 -15.77 10.21 -6.94
C THR A 170 -15.17 11.60 -6.76
N ASP A 171 -15.58 12.30 -5.70
CA ASP A 171 -15.00 13.61 -5.34
C ASP A 171 -13.49 13.51 -5.06
N THR A 172 -13.07 12.42 -4.40
CA THR A 172 -11.65 12.15 -4.11
C THR A 172 -10.84 11.96 -5.40
N LEU A 173 -11.35 11.15 -6.34
CA LEU A 173 -10.70 10.94 -7.62
C LEU A 173 -10.67 12.24 -8.43
N ALA A 174 -11.76 13.01 -8.46
CA ALA A 174 -11.82 14.28 -9.18
C ALA A 174 -10.79 15.31 -8.68
N LYS A 175 -10.60 15.42 -7.36
CA LYS A 175 -9.54 16.25 -6.76
C LYS A 175 -8.15 15.79 -7.19
N SER A 176 -7.92 14.47 -7.22
CA SER A 176 -6.66 13.90 -7.67
C SER A 176 -6.41 14.18 -9.16
N LEU A 177 -7.42 14.00 -10.00
CA LEU A 177 -7.34 14.31 -11.44
C LEU A 177 -7.00 15.79 -11.68
N GLU A 178 -7.68 16.72 -11.01
CA GLU A 178 -7.40 18.16 -11.12
C GLU A 178 -5.98 18.50 -10.65
N THR A 179 -5.53 17.90 -9.54
CA THR A 179 -4.18 18.13 -9.00
C THR A 179 -3.09 17.69 -9.98
N TYR A 180 -3.28 16.55 -10.65
CA TYR A 180 -2.27 15.93 -11.53
C TYR A 180 -2.58 16.05 -13.01
N LYS A 181 -3.48 16.97 -13.40
CA LYS A 181 -3.93 17.13 -14.80
C LYS A 181 -2.78 17.35 -15.79
N GLU A 182 -1.77 18.13 -15.42
CA GLU A 182 -0.61 18.39 -16.30
C GLU A 182 0.22 17.12 -16.52
N LYS A 183 0.43 16.33 -15.45
CA LYS A 183 1.10 15.03 -15.50
C LYS A 183 0.35 14.06 -16.41
N LEU A 184 -0.97 13.96 -16.28
CA LEU A 184 -1.83 13.09 -17.08
C LEU A 184 -1.97 13.55 -18.55
N ALA A 185 -1.78 14.83 -18.82
CA ALA A 185 -1.80 15.40 -20.16
C ALA A 185 -0.51 15.15 -20.96
N LYS A 186 0.55 14.59 -20.37
CA LYS A 186 1.84 14.36 -21.06
C LYS A 186 1.73 13.37 -22.22
N THR A 187 0.90 12.33 -22.08
CA THR A 187 0.69 11.33 -23.13
C THR A 187 -0.64 11.53 -23.86
N THR A 188 -0.70 11.13 -25.13
CA THR A 188 -1.94 11.16 -25.93
C THR A 188 -3.02 10.27 -25.28
N ASP A 189 -2.64 9.09 -24.80
CA ASP A 189 -3.56 8.14 -24.18
C ASP A 189 -4.03 8.62 -22.80
N GLY A 190 -3.20 9.34 -22.04
CA GLY A 190 -3.63 10.02 -20.83
C GLY A 190 -4.70 11.07 -21.08
N ARG A 191 -4.52 11.92 -22.14
CA ARG A 191 -5.56 12.86 -22.57
C ARG A 191 -6.84 12.14 -22.98
N LYS A 192 -6.73 11.05 -23.75
CA LYS A 192 -7.88 10.27 -24.23
C LYS A 192 -8.72 9.70 -23.07
N ILE A 193 -8.08 9.29 -21.98
CA ILE A 193 -8.73 8.62 -20.85
C ILE A 193 -9.30 9.64 -19.85
N PHE A 194 -8.52 10.66 -19.50
CA PHE A 194 -8.84 11.52 -18.36
C PHE A 194 -9.40 12.89 -18.72
N PHE A 195 -9.50 13.20 -20.03
CA PHE A 195 -10.03 14.48 -20.49
C PHE A 195 -11.22 14.29 -21.42
N LYS A 196 -12.15 15.24 -21.34
CA LYS A 196 -13.30 15.36 -22.23
C LYS A 196 -13.39 16.82 -22.71
N ASP A 197 -13.50 17.02 -24.01
CA ASP A 197 -13.58 18.35 -24.64
C ASP A 197 -12.45 19.30 -24.17
N GLY A 198 -11.24 18.75 -23.98
CA GLY A 198 -10.06 19.49 -23.54
C GLY A 198 -9.98 19.79 -22.04
N SER A 199 -10.99 19.41 -21.25
CA SER A 199 -11.02 19.57 -19.80
C SER A 199 -10.85 18.25 -19.08
N ILE A 200 -10.21 18.28 -17.90
CA ILE A 200 -10.09 17.10 -17.03
C ILE A 200 -11.48 16.66 -16.55
N LEU A 201 -11.73 15.37 -16.46
CA LEU A 201 -12.99 14.80 -15.97
C LEU A 201 -13.28 15.21 -14.51
N LYS A 202 -14.56 15.44 -14.22
CA LYS A 202 -15.07 15.94 -12.93
C LYS A 202 -15.87 14.87 -12.18
N SER A 203 -16.12 15.14 -10.90
CA SER A 203 -16.98 14.30 -10.06
C SER A 203 -18.33 14.04 -10.71
N GLY A 204 -18.79 12.78 -10.68
CA GLY A 204 -20.03 12.31 -11.29
C GLY A 204 -19.95 12.01 -12.80
N GLU A 205 -18.90 12.46 -13.52
CA GLU A 205 -18.69 12.06 -14.91
C GLU A 205 -18.20 10.61 -14.99
N LEU A 206 -18.47 9.94 -16.10
CA LEU A 206 -18.04 8.56 -16.30
C LEU A 206 -16.58 8.49 -16.77
N LEU A 207 -15.76 7.73 -16.04
CA LEU A 207 -14.43 7.34 -16.49
C LEU A 207 -14.49 6.02 -17.24
N VAL A 208 -14.30 6.07 -18.56
CA VAL A 208 -14.28 4.91 -19.44
C VAL A 208 -12.84 4.61 -19.89
N GLN A 209 -12.41 3.35 -19.75
CA GLN A 209 -11.03 2.91 -20.00
C GLN A 209 -11.02 1.73 -20.99
N SER A 210 -11.52 1.97 -22.22
CA SER A 210 -11.73 0.90 -23.22
C SER A 210 -10.45 0.13 -23.58
N ASP A 211 -9.28 0.80 -23.66
CA ASP A 211 -8.02 0.14 -23.94
C ASP A 211 -7.55 -0.73 -22.76
N LEU A 212 -7.79 -0.28 -21.53
CA LEU A 212 -7.56 -1.11 -20.32
C LEU A 212 -8.48 -2.33 -20.31
N ALA A 213 -9.75 -2.18 -20.66
CA ALA A 213 -10.68 -3.31 -20.77
C ALA A 213 -10.17 -4.37 -21.76
N ASN A 214 -9.59 -3.95 -22.89
CA ASN A 214 -9.01 -4.87 -23.86
C ASN A 214 -7.75 -5.56 -23.31
N THR A 215 -6.91 -4.86 -22.58
CA THR A 215 -5.74 -5.44 -21.90
C THR A 215 -6.17 -6.46 -20.84
N LEU A 216 -7.16 -6.12 -20.00
CA LEU A 216 -7.73 -7.03 -19.00
C LEU A 216 -8.35 -8.28 -19.63
N LYS A 217 -9.03 -8.16 -20.79
CA LYS A 217 -9.56 -9.34 -21.55
C LYS A 217 -8.43 -10.28 -21.97
N LEU A 218 -7.28 -9.76 -22.43
CA LEU A 218 -6.13 -10.59 -22.78
C LEU A 218 -5.56 -11.30 -21.56
N ILE A 219 -5.51 -10.63 -20.39
CA ILE A 219 -5.06 -11.20 -19.12
C ILE A 219 -6.04 -12.30 -18.66
N ALA A 220 -7.35 -12.04 -18.74
CA ALA A 220 -8.38 -13.02 -18.39
C ALA A 220 -8.32 -14.29 -19.24
N GLN A 221 -8.01 -14.15 -20.54
CA GLN A 221 -7.93 -15.26 -21.48
C GLN A 221 -6.63 -16.04 -21.45
N LYS A 222 -5.49 -15.38 -21.17
CA LYS A 222 -4.15 -15.93 -21.35
C LYS A 222 -3.30 -15.93 -20.07
N GLY A 223 -3.90 -15.56 -18.94
CA GLY A 223 -3.16 -15.36 -17.69
C GLY A 223 -2.04 -14.33 -17.87
N PRO A 224 -0.87 -14.50 -17.23
CA PRO A 224 0.26 -13.59 -17.35
C PRO A 224 0.76 -13.39 -18.78
N ALA A 225 0.58 -14.37 -19.67
CA ALA A 225 0.97 -14.22 -21.07
C ALA A 225 0.20 -13.10 -21.79
N GLY A 226 -1.02 -12.75 -21.32
CA GLY A 226 -1.80 -11.63 -21.82
C GLY A 226 -1.17 -10.26 -21.54
N PHE A 227 -0.27 -10.17 -20.56
CA PHE A 227 0.46 -8.96 -20.18
C PHE A 227 1.94 -9.02 -20.58
N TYR A 228 2.65 -10.06 -20.14
CA TYR A 228 4.12 -10.18 -20.26
C TYR A 228 4.60 -10.71 -21.62
N LYS A 229 3.68 -11.15 -22.49
CA LYS A 229 3.98 -11.68 -23.84
C LYS A 229 2.98 -11.13 -24.85
N GLY A 230 3.24 -11.39 -26.13
CA GLY A 230 2.34 -11.03 -27.23
C GLY A 230 2.10 -9.53 -27.39
N LEU A 231 0.86 -9.16 -27.71
CA LEU A 231 0.51 -7.79 -28.12
C LEU A 231 0.77 -6.73 -27.05
N THR A 232 0.38 -6.98 -25.79
CA THR A 232 0.57 -6.01 -24.69
C THR A 232 2.05 -5.74 -24.46
N ALA A 233 2.88 -6.78 -24.34
CA ALA A 233 4.32 -6.65 -24.17
C ALA A 233 5.01 -5.93 -25.34
N GLN A 234 4.56 -6.19 -26.58
CA GLN A 234 5.07 -5.48 -27.78
C GLN A 234 4.75 -4.00 -27.72
N LYS A 235 3.52 -3.61 -27.36
CA LYS A 235 3.11 -2.21 -27.23
C LYS A 235 3.92 -1.51 -26.14
N ILE A 236 4.10 -2.13 -24.97
CA ILE A 236 4.94 -1.59 -23.89
C ILE A 236 6.35 -1.32 -24.41
N GLN A 237 7.01 -2.33 -25.00
CA GLN A 237 8.38 -2.19 -25.50
C GLN A 237 8.51 -1.10 -26.58
N LEU A 238 7.55 -1.02 -27.51
CA LEU A 238 7.61 -0.04 -28.60
C LEU A 238 7.47 1.38 -28.07
N ASP A 239 6.54 1.60 -27.14
CA ASP A 239 6.31 2.92 -26.56
C ASP A 239 7.46 3.35 -25.66
N MET A 240 7.96 2.43 -24.80
CA MET A 240 9.18 2.64 -24.00
C MET A 240 10.37 3.03 -24.88
N ARG A 241 10.68 2.24 -25.92
CA ARG A 241 11.81 2.54 -26.82
C ARG A 241 11.68 3.88 -27.52
N LYS A 242 10.45 4.25 -27.95
CA LYS A 242 10.19 5.51 -28.65
C LYS A 242 10.42 6.73 -27.75
N ASN A 243 10.14 6.60 -26.46
CA ASN A 243 10.13 7.71 -25.52
C ASN A 243 11.26 7.63 -24.47
N GLY A 244 12.29 6.83 -24.71
CA GLY A 244 13.49 6.77 -23.88
C GLY A 244 13.38 5.89 -22.62
N GLY A 245 12.33 5.09 -22.47
CA GLY A 245 12.20 4.11 -21.38
C GLY A 245 13.02 2.84 -21.62
N LEU A 246 13.26 2.08 -20.56
CA LEU A 246 14.17 0.92 -20.59
C LEU A 246 13.46 -0.43 -20.66
N ILE A 247 12.18 -0.52 -20.30
CA ILE A 247 11.47 -1.81 -20.23
C ILE A 247 11.37 -2.43 -21.62
N SER A 248 11.94 -3.63 -21.77
CA SER A 248 11.94 -4.42 -22.99
C SER A 248 11.02 -5.64 -22.87
N SER A 249 10.73 -6.28 -24.01
CA SER A 249 10.01 -7.56 -24.00
C SER A 249 10.80 -8.67 -23.31
N ALA A 250 12.12 -8.56 -23.19
CA ALA A 250 12.95 -9.49 -22.43
C ALA A 250 12.73 -9.30 -20.93
N ASP A 251 12.71 -8.03 -20.45
CA ASP A 251 12.42 -7.72 -19.05
C ASP A 251 11.04 -8.25 -18.64
N LEU A 252 10.02 -7.99 -19.46
CA LEU A 252 8.68 -8.49 -19.24
C LEU A 252 8.62 -10.03 -19.18
N ARG A 253 9.23 -10.74 -20.14
CA ARG A 253 9.24 -12.21 -20.14
C ARG A 253 9.95 -12.82 -18.92
N ASN A 254 10.99 -12.15 -18.44
CA ASN A 254 11.84 -12.63 -17.35
C ASN A 254 11.30 -12.29 -15.96
N TYR A 255 10.36 -11.33 -15.88
CA TYR A 255 9.77 -10.98 -14.59
C TYR A 255 9.09 -12.17 -13.92
N LYS A 256 9.35 -12.34 -12.60
CA LYS A 256 8.75 -13.35 -11.74
C LYS A 256 8.40 -12.73 -10.38
N ALA A 257 7.18 -12.89 -9.96
CA ALA A 257 6.82 -12.75 -8.55
C ALA A 257 7.35 -13.95 -7.74
N LYS A 258 7.56 -13.77 -6.44
CA LYS A 258 8.17 -14.81 -5.57
C LYS A 258 7.35 -14.98 -4.30
N PHE A 259 7.18 -16.23 -3.86
CA PHE A 259 6.87 -16.50 -2.47
C PHE A 259 8.17 -16.41 -1.65
N ARG A 260 8.13 -15.62 -0.58
CA ARG A 260 9.21 -15.48 0.40
C ARG A 260 8.75 -16.04 1.74
N THR A 261 9.68 -16.37 2.63
CA THR A 261 9.35 -16.68 4.01
C THR A 261 8.90 -15.38 4.70
N PRO A 262 7.68 -15.32 5.26
CA PRO A 262 7.25 -14.13 5.98
C PRO A 262 8.11 -13.90 7.23
N ILE A 263 8.29 -12.64 7.63
CA ILE A 263 8.83 -12.33 8.95
C ILE A 263 7.76 -12.68 9.98
N ARG A 264 8.17 -13.47 10.99
CA ARG A 264 7.36 -13.77 12.16
C ARG A 264 8.16 -13.41 13.41
N PHE A 265 7.57 -12.61 14.28
CA PHE A 265 8.16 -12.24 15.57
C PHE A 265 7.07 -12.06 16.62
N ASN A 266 7.48 -12.03 17.90
CA ASN A 266 6.55 -11.86 19.02
C ASN A 266 6.70 -10.49 19.66
N TYR A 267 5.57 -9.86 19.95
CA TYR A 267 5.46 -8.69 20.81
C TYR A 267 4.54 -9.04 21.97
N LYS A 268 5.10 -9.19 23.16
CA LYS A 268 4.39 -9.75 24.33
C LYS A 268 3.74 -11.11 23.99
N ASP A 269 2.42 -11.24 24.11
CA ASP A 269 1.66 -12.45 23.76
C ASP A 269 1.11 -12.45 22.31
N LEU A 270 1.46 -11.43 21.53
CA LEU A 270 1.13 -11.39 20.10
C LEU A 270 2.20 -12.11 19.26
N SER A 271 1.74 -12.85 18.24
CA SER A 271 2.58 -13.33 17.14
C SER A 271 2.25 -12.53 15.88
N ILE A 272 3.22 -11.81 15.34
CA ILE A 272 3.05 -10.88 14.21
C ILE A 272 3.69 -11.47 12.97
N VAL A 273 2.93 -11.52 11.89
CA VAL A 273 3.35 -12.00 10.57
C VAL A 273 3.29 -10.84 9.58
N THR A 274 4.41 -10.54 8.93
CA THR A 274 4.51 -9.38 8.06
C THR A 274 5.49 -9.60 6.92
N MET A 275 5.65 -8.59 6.04
CA MET A 275 6.41 -8.71 4.80
C MET A 275 7.92 -8.66 5.05
N PRO A 276 8.70 -9.60 4.47
CA PRO A 276 10.17 -9.55 4.46
C PRO A 276 10.68 -8.59 3.38
N LEU A 277 12.00 -8.43 3.31
CA LEU A 277 12.66 -7.70 2.23
C LEU A 277 12.25 -8.24 0.84
N PRO A 278 12.10 -7.37 -0.16
CA PRO A 278 12.54 -5.97 -0.23
C PRO A 278 11.59 -4.94 0.42
N SER A 279 10.65 -5.35 1.26
CA SER A 279 10.00 -4.39 2.15
C SER A 279 10.74 -4.28 3.47
N SER A 280 11.18 -3.07 3.83
CA SER A 280 11.74 -2.80 5.15
C SER A 280 10.69 -2.88 6.26
N GLY A 281 9.40 -2.86 5.88
CA GLY A 281 8.29 -2.69 6.82
C GLY A 281 8.29 -3.69 7.96
N GLY A 282 8.50 -4.97 7.66
CA GLY A 282 8.47 -6.02 8.67
C GLY A 282 9.63 -5.92 9.68
N LEU A 283 10.85 -5.73 9.20
CA LEU A 283 12.03 -5.62 10.08
C LEU A 283 11.98 -4.35 10.95
N ILE A 284 11.57 -3.22 10.36
CA ILE A 284 11.45 -1.96 11.10
C ILE A 284 10.31 -1.99 12.11
N LEU A 285 9.17 -2.61 11.78
CA LEU A 285 8.07 -2.83 12.72
C LEU A 285 8.52 -3.71 13.88
N ALA A 286 9.23 -4.82 13.61
CA ALA A 286 9.75 -5.72 14.63
C ALA A 286 10.73 -5.00 15.56
N LEU A 287 11.69 -4.25 15.01
CA LEU A 287 12.66 -3.48 15.80
C LEU A 287 11.96 -2.47 16.70
N MET A 288 11.01 -1.69 16.17
CA MET A 288 10.26 -0.70 16.96
C MET A 288 9.48 -1.36 18.09
N LEU A 289 8.75 -2.45 17.82
CA LEU A 289 7.97 -3.16 18.84
C LEU A 289 8.88 -3.82 19.89
N ASN A 290 10.02 -4.40 19.49
CA ASN A 290 11.00 -4.95 20.43
C ASN A 290 11.59 -3.87 21.35
N MET A 291 11.81 -2.64 20.86
CA MET A 291 12.23 -1.52 21.70
C MET A 291 11.09 -1.05 22.62
N ILE A 292 9.87 -0.92 22.10
CA ILE A 292 8.70 -0.51 22.89
C ILE A 292 8.42 -1.49 24.02
N GLU A 293 8.61 -2.78 23.81
CA GLU A 293 8.41 -3.84 24.83
C GLU A 293 9.31 -3.66 26.07
N GLN A 294 10.44 -2.97 25.93
CA GLN A 294 11.37 -2.68 27.03
C GLN A 294 10.98 -1.43 27.83
N LEU A 295 9.96 -0.68 27.38
CA LEU A 295 9.56 0.58 27.98
C LEU A 295 8.22 0.47 28.71
N GLU A 296 8.08 1.23 29.78
CA GLU A 296 6.78 1.49 30.40
C GLU A 296 6.11 2.64 29.65
N LEU A 297 4.92 2.37 29.09
CA LEU A 297 4.06 3.39 28.47
C LEU A 297 2.95 3.79 29.46
N ASP A 298 2.53 5.05 29.38
CA ASP A 298 1.33 5.52 30.07
C ASP A 298 0.09 4.90 29.39
N GLN A 299 -0.49 3.92 30.06
CA GLN A 299 -1.64 3.17 29.57
C GLN A 299 -2.94 3.99 29.53
N THR A 300 -2.97 5.12 30.25
CA THR A 300 -4.17 5.95 30.37
C THR A 300 -4.33 6.97 29.24
N ASN A 301 -3.22 7.35 28.61
CA ASN A 301 -3.22 8.34 27.52
C ASN A 301 -2.22 7.99 26.41
N PRO A 302 -2.68 7.38 25.30
CA PRO A 302 -1.82 7.08 24.15
C PRO A 302 -1.03 8.29 23.63
N HIS A 303 -1.59 9.49 23.79
CA HIS A 303 -1.01 10.75 23.33
C HIS A 303 -0.43 11.60 24.46
N SER A 304 -0.03 10.98 25.59
CA SER A 304 0.78 11.71 26.58
C SER A 304 2.10 12.16 25.94
N THR A 305 2.64 13.27 26.42
CA THR A 305 3.93 13.81 25.95
C THR A 305 5.03 12.74 26.06
N GLU A 306 5.01 11.96 27.12
CA GLU A 306 5.97 10.87 27.39
C GLU A 306 5.89 9.76 26.34
N ASN A 307 4.67 9.28 26.03
CA ASN A 307 4.47 8.22 25.04
C ASN A 307 4.90 8.69 23.64
N ILE A 308 4.45 9.89 23.24
CA ILE A 308 4.81 10.45 21.94
C ILE A 308 6.33 10.60 21.83
N GLN A 309 7.00 11.12 22.86
CA GLN A 309 8.45 11.24 22.85
C GLN A 309 9.13 9.88 22.68
N LYS A 310 8.83 8.92 23.59
CA LYS A 310 9.44 7.58 23.56
C LYS A 310 9.28 6.89 22.21
N ILE A 311 8.04 6.89 21.68
CA ILE A 311 7.73 6.23 20.40
C ILE A 311 8.39 6.98 19.22
N SER A 312 8.44 8.32 19.25
CA SER A 312 9.08 9.11 18.18
C SER A 312 10.59 8.92 18.13
N GLU A 313 11.27 8.83 19.29
CA GLU A 313 12.69 8.51 19.37
C GLU A 313 12.98 7.10 18.82
N ILE A 314 12.13 6.12 19.14
CA ILE A 314 12.23 4.77 18.58
C ILE A 314 12.04 4.79 17.06
N MET A 315 11.07 5.54 16.55
CA MET A 315 10.88 5.72 15.10
C MET A 315 12.14 6.31 14.46
N GLN A 316 12.74 7.35 15.06
CA GLN A 316 13.95 7.99 14.57
C GLN A 316 15.10 6.99 14.43
N ILE A 317 15.36 6.19 15.46
CA ILE A 317 16.42 5.17 15.46
C ILE A 317 16.15 4.12 14.37
N ALA A 318 14.93 3.57 14.34
CA ALA A 318 14.58 2.53 13.39
C ALA A 318 14.73 3.01 11.93
N TYR A 319 14.33 4.24 11.62
CA TYR A 319 14.50 4.81 10.28
C TYR A 319 15.94 5.20 9.94
N SER A 320 16.77 5.58 10.92
CA SER A 320 18.20 5.79 10.69
C SER A 320 18.89 4.48 10.27
N LEU A 321 18.59 3.37 10.97
CA LEU A 321 19.11 2.05 10.63
C LEU A 321 18.54 1.54 9.29
N ARG A 322 17.25 1.82 9.00
CA ARG A 322 16.64 1.53 7.70
C ARG A 322 17.45 2.14 6.55
N SER A 323 17.83 3.40 6.70
CA SER A 323 18.55 4.14 5.65
C SER A 323 19.91 3.53 5.31
N VAL A 324 20.56 2.91 6.29
CA VAL A 324 21.92 2.36 6.15
C VAL A 324 21.90 0.92 5.63
N TYR A 325 21.01 0.06 6.17
CA TYR A 325 21.12 -1.38 6.01
C TYR A 325 20.10 -2.01 5.07
N MET A 326 18.95 -1.37 4.82
CA MET A 326 17.84 -2.03 4.12
C MET A 326 17.98 -1.96 2.60
N ALA A 327 17.74 -3.10 1.95
CA ALA A 327 17.76 -3.26 0.50
C ALA A 327 17.04 -4.55 0.08
N ASP A 328 17.03 -4.88 -1.22
CA ASP A 328 16.64 -6.19 -1.72
C ASP A 328 17.65 -7.25 -1.25
N SER A 329 17.19 -8.18 -0.40
CA SER A 329 18.03 -9.25 0.16
C SER A 329 18.51 -10.28 -0.88
N ASP A 330 17.98 -10.25 -2.10
CA ASP A 330 18.52 -11.05 -3.20
C ASP A 330 19.85 -10.45 -3.75
N PHE A 331 20.17 -9.19 -3.41
CA PHE A 331 21.32 -8.42 -3.92
C PHE A 331 22.26 -7.90 -2.83
N TYR A 332 21.80 -7.82 -1.59
CA TYR A 332 22.57 -7.27 -0.48
C TYR A 332 22.32 -8.08 0.78
N ASP A 333 23.39 -8.41 1.49
CA ASP A 333 23.33 -9.13 2.76
C ASP A 333 22.91 -8.18 3.90
N VAL A 334 21.63 -8.24 4.24
CA VAL A 334 21.03 -7.43 5.30
C VAL A 334 21.07 -8.22 6.61
N PRO A 335 21.53 -7.63 7.73
CA PRO A 335 21.61 -8.32 9.02
C PRO A 335 20.22 -8.46 9.66
N GLU A 336 19.33 -9.22 9.03
CA GLU A 336 17.91 -9.34 9.44
C GLU A 336 17.75 -9.80 10.89
N GLU A 337 18.61 -10.71 11.37
CA GLU A 337 18.58 -11.23 12.73
C GLU A 337 18.81 -10.13 13.78
N GLU A 338 19.64 -9.12 13.48
CA GLU A 338 19.85 -7.99 14.40
C GLU A 338 18.58 -7.15 14.57
N PHE A 339 17.79 -6.96 13.50
CA PHE A 339 16.52 -6.22 13.57
C PHE A 339 15.42 -6.97 14.31
N LEU A 340 15.51 -8.29 14.36
CA LEU A 340 14.58 -9.15 15.09
C LEU A 340 14.99 -9.39 16.53
N SER A 341 16.23 -9.04 16.91
CA SER A 341 16.81 -9.31 18.23
C SER A 341 16.27 -8.35 19.30
N LYS A 342 15.72 -8.90 20.39
CA LYS A 342 15.32 -8.14 21.58
C LYS A 342 16.53 -7.59 22.35
N ASP A 343 17.65 -8.30 22.36
CA ASP A 343 18.89 -7.83 22.99
C ASP A 343 19.44 -6.63 22.26
N LYS A 344 19.45 -6.66 20.92
CA LYS A 344 19.86 -5.50 20.12
C LYS A 344 18.93 -4.30 20.33
N ALA A 345 17.64 -4.52 20.42
CA ALA A 345 16.67 -3.48 20.71
C ALA A 345 16.94 -2.83 22.09
N LYS A 346 17.33 -3.61 23.09
CA LYS A 346 17.73 -3.11 24.40
C LYS A 346 19.00 -2.27 24.35
N ASP A 347 20.05 -2.76 23.66
CA ASP A 347 21.31 -2.02 23.50
C ASP A 347 21.10 -0.66 22.81
N LEU A 348 20.20 -0.60 21.82
CA LEU A 348 19.85 0.65 21.14
C LEU A 348 19.17 1.64 22.09
N LEU A 349 18.31 1.16 23.00
CA LEU A 349 17.63 2.01 23.98
C LEU A 349 18.57 2.62 25.02
N GLU A 350 19.67 1.97 25.41
CA GLU A 350 20.62 2.47 26.39
C GLU A 350 21.28 3.80 25.94
N ASN A 351 21.26 4.07 24.63
CA ASN A 351 21.83 5.28 24.04
C ASN A 351 20.79 6.39 23.76
N ILE A 352 19.51 6.17 24.11
CA ILE A 352 18.45 7.15 23.91
C ILE A 352 18.41 8.15 25.07
N ASN A 353 18.39 9.44 24.73
CA ASN A 353 18.10 10.49 25.70
C ASN A 353 16.58 10.73 25.77
N LEU A 354 15.86 9.95 26.57
CA LEU A 354 14.40 10.07 26.74
C LEU A 354 13.92 11.38 27.39
N THR A 355 14.83 12.29 27.74
CA THR A 355 14.48 13.60 28.33
C THR A 355 14.64 14.73 27.33
N ARG A 356 15.39 14.53 26.29
CA ARG A 356 15.62 15.50 25.21
C ARG A 356 15.84 14.74 23.90
N MET A 357 15.22 15.23 22.82
CA MET A 357 15.42 14.64 21.51
C MET A 357 16.90 14.63 21.11
N SER A 358 17.38 13.52 20.56
CA SER A 358 18.70 13.42 19.94
C SER A 358 18.69 14.22 18.64
N ILE A 359 19.45 15.31 18.59
CA ILE A 359 19.51 16.19 17.41
C ILE A 359 20.26 15.46 16.30
N ALA A 360 19.61 15.21 15.16
CA ALA A 360 20.30 14.80 13.95
C ALA A 360 21.14 15.97 13.40
N GLU A 361 22.31 15.71 12.85
CA GLU A 361 23.12 16.75 12.21
C GLU A 361 22.33 17.46 11.10
N GLU A 362 22.44 18.80 11.01
CA GLU A 362 21.64 19.68 10.17
C GLU A 362 21.45 19.14 8.74
N SER A 363 20.20 18.90 8.38
CA SER A 363 19.77 18.75 6.99
C SER A 363 18.84 19.91 6.61
N ASP A 364 19.06 20.49 5.44
CA ASP A 364 18.24 21.57 4.89
C ASP A 364 16.74 21.19 4.95
N PRO A 365 15.86 22.06 5.45
CA PRO A 365 14.42 21.76 5.52
C PRO A 365 13.84 21.69 4.11
N VAL A 366 13.84 20.51 3.53
CA VAL A 366 13.10 20.26 2.29
C VAL A 366 11.61 20.44 2.59
N LYS A 367 10.96 21.37 1.91
CA LYS A 367 9.51 21.59 2.04
C LYS A 367 8.76 20.41 1.45
N PHE A 368 8.44 19.45 2.31
CA PHE A 368 7.77 18.21 1.92
C PHE A 368 6.29 18.45 1.63
N LYS A 369 5.92 18.54 0.37
CA LYS A 369 4.53 18.51 -0.11
C LYS A 369 4.22 17.13 -0.69
N PHE A 370 4.44 16.06 0.06
CA PHE A 370 4.17 14.71 -0.43
C PHE A 370 2.68 14.39 -0.33
N LYS A 371 2.08 14.08 -1.47
CA LYS A 371 0.76 13.47 -1.59
C LYS A 371 0.96 11.98 -1.81
N GLU A 372 0.33 11.17 -1.00
CA GLU A 372 0.54 9.73 -0.95
C GLU A 372 -0.47 8.97 -1.79
N ASN A 373 -0.01 7.92 -2.50
CA ASN A 373 -0.90 7.11 -3.31
C ASN A 373 -0.42 5.66 -3.46
N THR A 374 -0.57 4.94 -2.40
CA THR A 374 -0.54 3.48 -2.29
C THR A 374 -1.96 3.05 -1.94
N THR A 375 -2.31 1.80 -2.04
CA THR A 375 -3.56 1.28 -1.49
C THR A 375 -3.32 0.02 -0.69
N HIS A 376 -4.15 -0.16 0.34
CA HIS A 376 -4.18 -1.36 1.15
C HIS A 376 -5.60 -1.91 1.22
N TYR A 377 -5.73 -3.24 1.30
CA TYR A 377 -6.99 -3.90 1.61
C TYR A 377 -6.76 -5.16 2.45
N SER A 378 -7.73 -5.45 3.31
CA SER A 378 -7.77 -6.60 4.20
C SER A 378 -9.02 -7.43 3.94
N ILE A 379 -8.86 -8.76 3.88
CA ILE A 379 -9.95 -9.70 3.61
C ILE A 379 -9.84 -10.89 4.56
N ALA A 380 -10.97 -11.28 5.17
CA ALA A 380 -11.12 -12.53 5.89
C ALA A 380 -12.36 -13.28 5.37
N ASP A 381 -12.24 -14.56 5.05
CA ASP A 381 -13.32 -15.38 4.52
C ASP A 381 -13.93 -16.33 5.57
N SER A 382 -15.02 -16.95 5.20
CA SER A 382 -15.74 -17.92 6.03
C SER A 382 -15.01 -19.26 6.21
N PHE A 383 -13.94 -19.50 5.45
CA PHE A 383 -13.08 -20.67 5.60
C PHE A 383 -11.94 -20.42 6.61
N GLY A 384 -11.79 -19.18 7.08
CA GLY A 384 -10.73 -18.74 8.00
C GLY A 384 -9.45 -18.31 7.29
N ASN A 385 -9.43 -18.21 5.97
CA ASN A 385 -8.28 -17.63 5.26
C ASN A 385 -8.28 -16.11 5.41
N ILE A 386 -7.08 -15.53 5.48
CA ILE A 386 -6.88 -14.11 5.68
C ILE A 386 -5.88 -13.59 4.65
N VAL A 387 -6.17 -12.44 4.08
CA VAL A 387 -5.28 -11.74 3.14
C VAL A 387 -5.09 -10.29 3.56
N SER A 388 -3.85 -9.87 3.65
CA SER A 388 -3.41 -8.48 3.85
C SER A 388 -2.57 -8.06 2.64
N THR A 389 -3.02 -7.07 1.87
CA THR A 389 -2.37 -6.70 0.61
C THR A 389 -2.14 -5.21 0.50
N THR A 390 -0.91 -4.83 0.15
CA THR A 390 -0.56 -3.44 -0.20
C THR A 390 0.00 -3.40 -1.62
N THR A 391 -0.57 -2.53 -2.48
CA THR A 391 -0.17 -2.38 -3.88
C THR A 391 -0.05 -0.91 -4.27
N THR A 392 0.81 -0.58 -5.25
CA THR A 392 1.18 0.80 -5.54
C THR A 392 1.62 1.02 -6.98
N LEU A 393 1.73 2.30 -7.34
CA LEU A 393 2.51 2.84 -8.45
C LEU A 393 3.68 3.71 -7.96
N ASN A 394 3.95 3.76 -6.65
CA ASN A 394 4.75 4.70 -5.90
C ASN A 394 4.02 6.02 -5.65
N THR A 395 3.99 6.95 -6.61
CA THR A 395 3.29 8.24 -6.46
C THR A 395 1.94 8.26 -7.18
N ALA A 396 1.15 9.33 -6.96
CA ALA A 396 -0.14 9.49 -7.63
C ALA A 396 -0.02 9.39 -9.16
N PHE A 397 -0.76 8.45 -9.74
CA PHE A 397 -0.71 8.11 -11.16
C PHE A 397 0.69 7.66 -11.65
N GLY A 398 1.53 7.16 -10.74
CA GLY A 398 2.89 6.68 -11.06
C GLY A 398 3.71 7.72 -11.80
N SER A 399 4.28 7.36 -12.95
CA SER A 399 5.02 8.27 -13.81
C SER A 399 4.13 9.25 -14.62
N GLY A 400 2.80 9.06 -14.60
CA GLY A 400 1.87 9.75 -15.52
C GLY A 400 1.90 9.19 -16.94
N VAL A 401 2.77 8.25 -17.23
CA VAL A 401 2.88 7.59 -18.54
C VAL A 401 1.75 6.59 -18.72
N VAL A 402 0.90 6.82 -19.71
CA VAL A 402 -0.06 5.83 -20.19
C VAL A 402 0.50 5.21 -21.47
N ILE A 403 0.79 3.92 -21.45
CA ILE A 403 1.31 3.18 -22.60
C ILE A 403 0.29 3.17 -23.72
N LYS A 404 0.74 3.57 -24.91
CA LYS A 404 -0.08 3.74 -26.09
C LYS A 404 -0.96 2.52 -26.40
N ASP A 405 -2.26 2.75 -26.61
CA ASP A 405 -3.29 1.77 -26.99
C ASP A 405 -3.42 0.58 -26.01
N THR A 406 -3.04 0.74 -24.71
CA THR A 406 -3.16 -0.31 -23.69
C THR A 406 -3.98 0.11 -22.47
N GLY A 407 -4.11 1.41 -22.21
CA GLY A 407 -4.70 1.96 -21.00
C GLY A 407 -3.85 1.75 -19.73
N LEU A 408 -2.60 1.29 -19.87
CA LEU A 408 -1.72 1.02 -18.72
C LEU A 408 -1.05 2.29 -18.23
N LEU A 409 -1.41 2.73 -17.03
CA LEU A 409 -0.61 3.67 -16.24
C LEU A 409 0.61 2.95 -15.66
N MET A 410 1.81 3.54 -15.87
CA MET A 410 3.07 2.96 -15.41
C MET A 410 3.50 3.55 -14.08
N ASN A 411 4.09 2.69 -13.25
CA ASN A 411 4.70 3.08 -12.00
C ASN A 411 5.89 4.03 -12.20
N ASN A 412 6.31 4.68 -11.12
CA ASN A 412 7.59 5.39 -11.02
C ASN A 412 8.41 4.88 -9.82
N GLU A 413 8.41 3.57 -9.69
CA GLU A 413 8.97 2.86 -8.55
C GLU A 413 10.50 2.88 -8.51
N MET A 414 11.16 3.25 -9.62
CA MET A 414 12.62 3.38 -9.66
C MET A 414 13.15 4.51 -8.75
N ASP A 415 12.29 5.49 -8.34
CA ASP A 415 12.63 6.53 -7.37
C ASP A 415 12.86 5.99 -5.95
N ASP A 416 12.33 4.79 -5.64
CA ASP A 416 12.55 4.14 -4.34
C ASP A 416 13.95 3.53 -4.18
N PHE A 417 14.74 3.48 -5.23
CA PHE A 417 16.18 3.26 -5.13
C PHE A 417 16.92 4.51 -4.61
N SER A 418 18.11 4.28 -4.07
CA SER A 418 19.06 5.36 -3.76
C SER A 418 19.77 5.77 -5.05
N ALA A 419 19.21 6.73 -5.77
CA ALA A 419 19.77 7.21 -7.05
C ALA A 419 21.12 7.95 -6.86
N SER A 420 21.38 8.49 -5.67
CA SER A 420 22.66 9.06 -5.27
C SER A 420 22.75 9.08 -3.74
N PRO A 421 23.93 8.81 -3.15
CA PRO A 421 24.12 8.94 -1.71
C PRO A 421 23.73 10.34 -1.21
N ASN A 422 23.11 10.40 -0.03
CA ASN A 422 22.70 11.64 0.64
C ASN A 422 21.66 12.50 -0.13
N GLN A 423 21.07 11.98 -1.20
CA GLN A 423 19.95 12.62 -1.86
C GLN A 423 18.67 11.83 -1.57
N PRO A 424 17.67 12.45 -0.89
CA PRO A 424 16.44 11.75 -0.51
C PRO A 424 15.61 11.40 -1.73
N ASN A 425 14.82 10.33 -1.67
CA ASN A 425 13.80 10.01 -2.67
C ASN A 425 12.58 10.94 -2.53
N TYR A 426 11.50 10.66 -3.29
CA TYR A 426 10.25 11.43 -3.21
C TYR A 426 9.69 11.54 -1.78
N PHE A 427 9.82 10.50 -0.96
CA PHE A 427 9.31 10.47 0.41
C PHE A 427 10.28 11.09 1.44
N GLY A 428 11.37 11.68 1.00
CA GLY A 428 12.40 12.22 1.89
C GLY A 428 13.29 11.16 2.53
N LEU A 429 13.17 9.91 2.11
CA LEU A 429 13.98 8.82 2.64
C LEU A 429 15.38 8.86 2.01
N LEU A 430 16.38 8.84 2.88
CA LEU A 430 17.74 8.61 2.47
C LEU A 430 18.01 7.11 2.33
N GLY A 431 18.98 6.79 1.49
CA GLY A 431 19.50 5.44 1.36
C GLY A 431 20.98 5.47 1.02
N THR A 432 21.62 4.32 1.20
CA THR A 432 23.03 4.11 0.93
C THR A 432 23.23 3.27 -0.33
N TYR A 433 24.47 2.87 -0.55
CA TYR A 433 24.89 1.97 -1.62
C TYR A 433 24.13 0.63 -1.61
N ALA A 434 23.64 0.17 -0.46
CA ALA A 434 22.87 -1.05 -0.34
C ALA A 434 21.64 -1.06 -1.27
N ASN A 435 20.90 0.06 -1.31
CA ASN A 435 19.70 0.21 -2.14
C ASN A 435 19.96 0.96 -3.47
N ARG A 436 21.21 0.89 -4.04
CA ARG A 436 21.50 1.47 -5.36
C ARG A 436 20.71 0.77 -6.47
N ILE A 437 20.57 1.44 -7.59
CA ILE A 437 19.96 0.86 -8.79
C ILE A 437 20.89 -0.21 -9.37
N GLU A 438 20.37 -1.41 -9.55
CA GLU A 438 21.03 -2.52 -10.26
C GLU A 438 20.03 -3.24 -11.16
N PRO A 439 20.44 -3.78 -12.33
CA PRO A 439 19.57 -4.56 -13.19
C PRO A 439 18.87 -5.70 -12.44
N GLN A 440 17.56 -5.86 -12.64
CA GLN A 440 16.71 -6.89 -12.03
C GLN A 440 16.52 -6.81 -10.51
N LYS A 441 17.12 -5.85 -9.83
CA LYS A 441 16.92 -5.57 -8.41
C LYS A 441 15.55 -4.95 -8.16
N ARG A 442 14.95 -5.22 -7.02
CA ARG A 442 13.73 -4.60 -6.56
C ARG A 442 14.04 -3.39 -5.68
N PRO A 443 13.39 -2.24 -5.88
CA PRO A 443 13.58 -1.09 -5.01
C PRO A 443 13.02 -1.37 -3.61
N LEU A 444 13.71 -0.84 -2.60
CA LEU A 444 13.30 -0.94 -1.21
C LEU A 444 11.91 -0.32 -1.01
N SER A 445 11.05 -1.01 -0.25
CA SER A 445 9.69 -0.58 0.03
C SER A 445 9.47 -0.32 1.53
N SER A 446 8.38 0.42 1.85
CA SER A 446 7.84 0.56 3.21
C SER A 446 6.46 -0.08 3.37
N MET A 447 5.96 -0.78 2.36
CA MET A 447 4.65 -1.44 2.41
C MET A 447 4.64 -2.59 3.42
N THR A 448 3.76 -2.53 4.43
CA THR A 448 3.77 -3.40 5.61
C THR A 448 2.42 -4.11 5.78
N PRO A 449 2.00 -4.96 4.82
CA PRO A 449 0.84 -5.81 5.05
C PRO A 449 1.13 -6.75 6.22
N THR A 450 0.21 -6.82 7.19
CA THR A 450 0.45 -7.49 8.48
C THR A 450 -0.77 -8.26 8.94
N ILE A 451 -0.55 -9.45 9.50
CA ILE A 451 -1.53 -10.27 10.22
C ILE A 451 -0.97 -10.51 11.63
N VAL A 452 -1.80 -10.27 12.64
CA VAL A 452 -1.47 -10.46 14.05
C VAL A 452 -2.32 -11.58 14.63
N PHE A 453 -1.69 -12.47 15.35
CA PHE A 453 -2.33 -13.55 16.09
C PHE A 453 -2.15 -13.34 17.60
N LYS A 454 -3.14 -13.76 18.38
CA LYS A 454 -3.10 -13.83 19.83
C LYS A 454 -3.58 -15.22 20.25
N ASN A 455 -2.77 -15.94 21.02
CA ASN A 455 -3.06 -17.33 21.39
C ASN A 455 -3.37 -18.22 20.17
N ASP A 456 -2.59 -18.08 19.10
CA ASP A 456 -2.75 -18.78 17.81
C ASP A 456 -4.09 -18.55 17.09
N GLN A 457 -4.88 -17.57 17.53
CA GLN A 457 -6.07 -17.14 16.81
C GLN A 457 -5.84 -15.78 16.12
N PRO A 458 -6.45 -15.54 14.96
CA PRO A 458 -6.41 -14.23 14.34
C PRO A 458 -6.89 -13.14 15.32
N TYR A 459 -6.17 -12.03 15.39
CA TYR A 459 -6.45 -10.91 16.27
C TYR A 459 -6.66 -9.60 15.51
N LEU A 460 -5.77 -9.34 14.53
CA LEU A 460 -5.81 -8.13 13.71
C LEU A 460 -5.22 -8.39 12.34
N VAL A 461 -5.88 -7.91 11.29
CA VAL A 461 -5.30 -7.78 9.94
C VAL A 461 -5.26 -6.31 9.60
N THR A 462 -4.11 -5.81 9.19
CA THR A 462 -3.94 -4.39 8.89
C THR A 462 -2.83 -4.14 7.90
N GLY A 463 -2.82 -2.97 7.37
CA GLY A 463 -1.78 -2.35 6.56
C GLY A 463 -2.23 -0.97 6.17
N ALA A 464 -1.36 -0.22 5.51
CA ALA A 464 -1.63 1.16 5.22
C ALA A 464 -1.16 1.58 3.82
N GLN A 465 -1.66 2.70 3.36
CA GLN A 465 -1.03 3.55 2.37
C GLN A 465 -0.32 4.70 3.08
N GLY A 466 0.68 5.33 2.43
CA GLY A 466 1.31 6.48 3.07
C GLY A 466 2.81 6.62 2.84
N GLY A 467 3.39 5.92 1.85
CA GLY A 467 4.83 5.95 1.60
C GLY A 467 5.63 5.52 2.83
N SER A 468 6.58 6.33 3.29
CA SER A 468 7.37 6.06 4.50
C SER A 468 6.53 5.88 5.77
N ARG A 469 5.36 6.53 5.86
CA ARG A 469 4.46 6.52 7.04
C ARG A 469 3.66 5.24 7.20
N ILE A 470 3.69 4.34 6.22
CA ILE A 470 2.99 3.05 6.28
C ILE A 470 3.38 2.27 7.54
N ILE A 471 4.68 2.15 7.81
CA ILE A 471 5.20 1.34 8.91
C ILE A 471 4.71 1.88 10.26
N THR A 472 4.76 3.20 10.45
CA THR A 472 4.35 3.86 11.71
C THR A 472 2.83 3.92 11.86
N ALA A 473 2.05 3.92 10.77
CA ALA A 473 0.60 3.79 10.83
C ALA A 473 0.20 2.38 11.31
N VAL A 474 0.82 1.33 10.78
CA VAL A 474 0.61 -0.06 11.22
C VAL A 474 1.04 -0.22 12.69
N LEU A 475 2.20 0.30 13.08
CA LEU A 475 2.66 0.32 14.46
C LEU A 475 1.60 0.91 15.40
N GLN A 476 1.09 2.10 15.07
CA GLN A 476 0.13 2.80 15.93
C GLN A 476 -1.23 2.11 16.01
N VAL A 477 -1.71 1.46 14.94
CA VAL A 477 -2.94 0.64 15.03
C VAL A 477 -2.74 -0.54 15.98
N ILE A 478 -1.59 -1.23 15.92
CA ILE A 478 -1.27 -2.34 16.82
C ILE A 478 -1.20 -1.84 18.28
N LEU A 479 -0.48 -0.75 18.53
CA LEU A 479 -0.35 -0.17 19.88
C LEU A 479 -1.70 0.32 20.41
N ASN A 480 -2.47 1.04 19.61
CA ASN A 480 -3.77 1.57 20.02
C ASN A 480 -4.72 0.44 20.44
N TYR A 481 -4.79 -0.61 19.64
CA TYR A 481 -5.71 -1.71 19.87
C TYR A 481 -5.25 -2.65 20.99
N TYR A 482 -3.97 -3.03 20.97
CA TYR A 482 -3.43 -4.01 21.91
C TYR A 482 -2.89 -3.38 23.19
N GLU A 483 -2.04 -2.35 23.09
CA GLU A 483 -1.32 -1.79 24.23
C GLU A 483 -2.21 -0.83 25.03
N PHE A 484 -2.97 0.01 24.34
CA PHE A 484 -3.83 1.02 24.99
C PHE A 484 -5.28 0.58 25.13
N GLY A 485 -5.66 -0.58 24.62
CA GLY A 485 -7.00 -1.14 24.77
C GLY A 485 -8.13 -0.30 24.16
N LEU A 486 -7.82 0.49 23.14
CA LEU A 486 -8.84 1.27 22.44
C LEU A 486 -9.76 0.35 21.62
N SER A 487 -11.01 0.75 21.44
CA SER A 487 -11.93 0.04 20.55
C SER A 487 -11.38 -0.08 19.12
N PRO A 488 -11.86 -1.03 18.30
CA PRO A 488 -11.45 -1.18 16.90
C PRO A 488 -11.49 0.13 16.11
N GLU A 489 -12.60 0.90 16.23
CA GLU A 489 -12.76 2.17 15.54
C GLU A 489 -11.78 3.23 16.05
N GLU A 490 -11.68 3.40 17.37
CA GLU A 490 -10.74 4.36 17.97
C GLU A 490 -9.30 4.04 17.60
N SER A 491 -8.93 2.76 17.53
CA SER A 491 -7.57 2.30 17.18
C SER A 491 -7.15 2.75 15.78
N VAL A 492 -8.10 2.76 14.84
CA VAL A 492 -7.90 3.22 13.46
C VAL A 492 -8.02 4.75 13.35
N TYR A 493 -8.95 5.37 14.10
CA TYR A 493 -9.30 6.78 13.97
C TYR A 493 -8.39 7.71 14.78
N LYS A 494 -7.69 7.19 15.78
CA LYS A 494 -6.76 8.00 16.59
C LYS A 494 -5.81 8.79 15.70
N SER A 495 -5.57 10.06 16.04
CA SER A 495 -4.61 10.93 15.35
C SER A 495 -3.24 10.25 15.30
N ARG A 496 -2.60 10.28 14.14
CA ARG A 496 -1.31 9.64 13.93
C ARG A 496 -0.19 10.64 13.90
N TYR A 497 1.01 10.14 14.23
CA TYR A 497 2.26 10.88 14.12
C TYR A 497 3.35 10.01 13.52
N HIS A 498 4.40 10.66 13.01
CA HIS A 498 5.46 9.99 12.29
C HIS A 498 6.78 10.73 12.40
N HIS A 499 7.83 10.00 12.67
CA HIS A 499 9.20 10.46 12.57
C HIS A 499 10.00 9.48 11.72
N GLN A 500 10.83 9.99 10.79
CA GLN A 500 11.59 9.13 9.87
C GLN A 500 13.09 9.44 9.86
N TRP A 501 13.62 9.92 11.01
CA TRP A 501 14.99 10.38 11.20
C TRP A 501 15.27 11.69 10.43
N LEU A 502 15.28 11.68 9.12
CA LEU A 502 15.43 12.85 8.25
C LEU A 502 14.24 12.94 7.27
N PRO A 503 13.70 14.15 7.04
CA PRO A 503 13.98 15.38 7.78
C PRO A 503 13.61 15.26 9.25
N GLU A 504 14.31 16.03 10.09
CA GLU A 504 14.12 16.00 11.53
C GLU A 504 12.83 16.71 11.96
N HIS A 505 11.69 16.10 11.63
CA HIS A 505 10.38 16.61 11.98
C HIS A 505 9.50 15.51 12.56
N LEU A 506 8.88 15.78 13.71
CA LEU A 506 7.76 14.99 14.16
C LEU A 506 6.50 15.47 13.42
N MET A 507 6.08 14.69 12.43
CA MET A 507 4.85 14.94 11.70
C MET A 507 3.67 14.45 12.53
N TYR A 508 2.63 15.27 12.73
CA TYR A 508 1.46 14.90 13.53
C TYR A 508 0.16 15.41 12.91
N GLU A 509 -0.95 14.73 13.16
CA GLU A 509 -2.25 15.13 12.66
C GLU A 509 -2.93 16.12 13.61
N SER A 510 -3.06 15.74 14.88
CA SER A 510 -3.64 16.58 15.92
C SER A 510 -3.12 16.13 17.29
N PHE A 511 -2.68 17.09 18.09
CA PHE A 511 -2.33 16.93 19.50
C PHE A 511 -2.98 18.05 20.32
N ASP A 512 -3.14 17.81 21.60
CA ASP A 512 -3.55 18.84 22.53
C ASP A 512 -2.48 19.94 22.64
N GLU A 513 -2.90 21.20 22.84
CA GLU A 513 -1.97 22.34 22.90
C GLU A 513 -0.91 22.21 23.99
N GLU A 514 -1.23 21.57 25.11
CA GLU A 514 -0.29 21.29 26.19
C GLU A 514 0.79 20.30 25.73
N VAL A 515 0.40 19.24 25.03
CA VAL A 515 1.31 18.26 24.45
C VAL A 515 2.24 18.91 23.44
N ILE A 516 1.71 19.77 22.56
CA ILE A 516 2.51 20.53 21.59
C ILE A 516 3.59 21.36 22.31
N ARG A 517 3.20 22.19 23.29
CA ARG A 517 4.15 23.02 24.06
C ARG A 517 5.21 22.20 24.77
N ASN A 518 4.81 21.07 25.35
CA ASN A 518 5.74 20.18 26.06
C ASN A 518 6.74 19.51 25.12
N LEU A 519 6.31 19.07 23.93
CA LEU A 519 7.21 18.49 22.92
C LEU A 519 8.18 19.52 22.37
N GLU A 520 7.73 20.73 22.05
CA GLU A 520 8.60 21.85 21.63
C GLU A 520 9.62 22.22 22.71
N ALA A 521 9.21 22.26 23.98
CA ALA A 521 10.13 22.49 25.09
C ALA A 521 11.18 21.39 25.26
N ARG A 522 10.92 20.17 24.79
CA ARG A 522 11.84 19.02 24.74
C ARG A 522 12.71 19.02 23.48
N GLY A 523 12.54 19.97 22.56
CA GLY A 523 13.35 20.16 21.37
C GLY A 523 12.80 19.52 20.10
N PHE A 524 11.56 19.02 20.10
CA PHE A 524 10.93 18.50 18.88
C PHE A 524 10.61 19.62 17.89
N ILE A 525 10.95 19.40 16.62
CA ILE A 525 10.48 20.24 15.51
C ILE A 525 9.18 19.65 15.01
N LEU A 526 8.05 20.32 15.27
CA LEU A 526 6.73 19.81 14.98
C LEU A 526 6.26 20.26 13.59
N TYR A 527 5.68 19.33 12.80
CA TYR A 527 5.07 19.62 11.51
C TYR A 527 3.66 19.03 11.45
N GLN A 528 2.64 19.91 11.50
CA GLN A 528 1.25 19.46 11.44
C GLN A 528 0.86 19.04 10.02
N ARG A 529 0.29 17.84 9.91
CA ARG A 529 -0.32 17.29 8.70
C ARG A 529 -1.78 16.98 9.02
N PRO A 530 -2.75 17.66 8.41
CA PRO A 530 -4.16 17.40 8.72
C PRO A 530 -4.55 15.97 8.35
N ALA A 531 -5.46 15.37 9.12
CA ALA A 531 -5.97 14.01 8.91
C ALA A 531 -6.90 13.95 7.68
N THR A 532 -6.36 14.24 6.50
CA THR A 532 -7.07 14.22 5.22
C THR A 532 -6.42 13.24 4.25
N TYR A 533 -7.14 12.88 3.22
CA TYR A 533 -6.67 11.99 2.15
C TYR A 533 -5.28 12.35 1.59
N ASP A 534 -5.03 13.64 1.36
CA ASP A 534 -3.78 14.10 0.72
C ASP A 534 -2.60 14.25 1.71
N PHE A 535 -2.87 14.37 3.03
CA PHE A 535 -1.86 14.85 3.99
C PHE A 535 -1.79 14.05 5.29
N SER A 536 -2.50 12.91 5.42
CA SER A 536 -2.49 12.10 6.63
C SER A 536 -1.12 11.45 6.93
N ASN A 537 -0.96 10.95 8.14
CA ASN A 537 0.17 10.09 8.51
C ASN A 537 -0.15 8.60 8.28
N GLY A 538 -0.60 8.29 7.08
CA GLY A 538 -1.04 6.97 6.65
C GLY A 538 -2.55 6.77 6.77
N ILE A 539 -3.12 5.94 5.89
CA ILE A 539 -4.54 5.57 5.88
C ILE A 539 -4.61 4.04 5.87
N THR A 540 -5.35 3.46 6.82
CA THR A 540 -5.36 2.01 7.04
C THR A 540 -6.66 1.36 6.59
N SER A 541 -6.63 0.04 6.37
CA SER A 541 -7.82 -0.81 6.22
C SER A 541 -7.63 -2.01 7.13
N SER A 542 -8.44 -2.12 8.17
CA SER A 542 -8.19 -3.07 9.25
C SER A 542 -9.39 -3.97 9.53
N ILE A 543 -9.12 -5.23 9.92
CA ILE A 543 -10.12 -6.16 10.44
C ILE A 543 -9.62 -6.65 11.79
N MET A 544 -10.41 -6.43 12.85
CA MET A 544 -10.18 -6.96 14.20
C MET A 544 -11.07 -8.19 14.41
N PHE A 545 -10.62 -9.10 15.25
CA PHE A 545 -11.32 -10.33 15.58
C PHE A 545 -11.64 -10.32 17.07
N GLU A 546 -12.91 -10.29 17.45
CA GLU A 546 -13.40 -10.29 18.84
C GLU A 546 -14.59 -11.25 18.96
N ASP A 547 -14.56 -12.13 19.93
CA ASP A 547 -15.69 -13.04 20.28
C ASP A 547 -16.38 -13.69 19.06
N GLU A 548 -15.59 -14.28 18.17
CA GLU A 548 -16.05 -14.87 16.89
C GLU A 548 -16.67 -13.87 15.90
N LYS A 549 -16.49 -12.56 16.12
CA LYS A 549 -16.89 -11.49 15.22
C LYS A 549 -15.68 -10.92 14.47
N LEU A 550 -15.96 -10.47 13.26
CA LEU A 550 -15.07 -9.71 12.40
C LEU A 550 -15.51 -8.25 12.44
N ILE A 551 -14.62 -7.36 12.86
CA ILE A 551 -14.89 -5.92 12.91
C ILE A 551 -14.04 -5.24 11.85
N GLY A 552 -14.67 -4.91 10.72
CA GLY A 552 -14.01 -4.19 9.63
C GLY A 552 -14.07 -2.69 9.84
N VAL A 553 -12.91 -2.03 9.83
CA VAL A 553 -12.80 -0.58 10.01
C VAL A 553 -12.13 0.05 8.80
N SER A 554 -12.89 0.85 8.07
CA SER A 554 -12.41 1.73 7.01
C SER A 554 -12.00 3.08 7.57
N ASP A 555 -10.81 3.55 7.27
CA ASP A 555 -10.26 4.79 7.78
C ASP A 555 -11.09 6.01 7.31
N PHE A 556 -11.45 6.89 8.24
CA PHE A 556 -12.25 8.09 7.96
C PHE A 556 -11.53 9.14 7.08
N ARG A 557 -10.20 9.05 6.98
CA ARG A 557 -9.36 9.99 6.22
C ARG A 557 -9.62 9.94 4.71
N SER A 558 -10.43 8.99 4.25
CA SER A 558 -10.93 8.93 2.88
C SER A 558 -12.41 8.56 2.83
N ASP A 559 -13.17 9.23 1.96
CA ASP A 559 -14.63 9.02 1.81
C ASP A 559 -14.97 7.82 0.93
N ASP A 560 -14.06 7.38 0.07
CA ASP A 560 -14.30 6.29 -0.90
C ASP A 560 -14.20 4.89 -0.28
N PHE A 561 -13.68 4.76 0.94
CA PHE A 561 -13.51 3.49 1.65
C PHE A 561 -14.84 2.86 2.06
N LEU A 562 -14.93 1.55 1.96
CA LEU A 562 -16.08 0.79 2.41
C LEU A 562 -15.66 -0.56 3.03
N SER A 563 -16.15 -0.81 4.23
CA SER A 563 -16.17 -2.14 4.84
C SER A 563 -17.46 -2.86 4.49
N ILE A 564 -17.36 -4.13 4.11
CA ILE A 564 -18.52 -5.00 3.85
C ILE A 564 -18.32 -6.30 4.61
N GLY A 565 -19.31 -6.66 5.42
CA GLY A 565 -19.37 -7.92 6.14
C GLY A 565 -20.54 -8.79 5.72
N ILE A 566 -20.37 -10.10 5.85
CA ILE A 566 -21.42 -11.10 5.62
C ILE A 566 -21.70 -11.81 6.94
N ASN A 567 -22.98 -11.92 7.31
CA ASN A 567 -23.43 -12.73 8.44
C ASN A 567 -23.91 -14.11 7.96
N LYS A 568 -23.83 -15.11 8.84
CA LYS A 568 -24.44 -16.42 8.65
C LYS A 568 -25.95 -16.27 8.49
N ASN A 569 -26.56 -17.18 7.74
CA ASN A 569 -28.01 -17.35 7.77
C ASN A 569 -28.38 -17.83 9.17
N GLU A 570 -29.34 -17.15 9.84
CA GLU A 570 -29.98 -17.68 11.02
C GLU A 570 -30.76 -18.98 10.73
#